data_d54a2687947b63e3cd935a0a78af4bfe
#
_entry.id   d54a2687947b63e3cd935a0a78af4bfe
#
_cell.length_a   1.000
_cell.length_b   1.000
_cell.length_c   1.000
_cell.angle_alpha   90.00
_cell.angle_beta   90.00
_cell.angle_gamma   90.00
#
_symmetry.space_group_name_H-M   'P 1'
#
loop_
_entity.id
_entity.type
_entity.pdbx_description
1 polymer ?
#
loop_
_entity_poly.entity_id
_entity_poly.type
_entity_poly.pdbx_seq_one_letter_code
_entity_poly.pdbx_strand_id
1 'polypeptide(L)'
;ICSSGRCPNMGECWGKGTATFMIGGDICTRSCKFCNTQTGRPHPLDANEPTHVAESIALMKLDHAVITSVDRDDLPDLGATHWARTIQEIKRLNPQTTIEVLIPDFQGRMELLDLVIEARPDIISHNMETVRRISPLVRSAANYDTSLQVIRHISGKGVKSKSGIMVGLGETPEEVETLMDDLLATGCRILTIGQYLQPSHRHYPVAAYITPQQFAEYKTVGLEKGFNIVESAPLVRSSYHAEKHIR
;
A
#
# COMPACT_ATOMS: atom_id res chain seq x y z
N ILE A 1 4.13 11.55 2.52
CA ILE A 1 3.11 10.93 3.38
C ILE A 1 3.63 10.65 4.81
N CYS A 2 4.92 10.34 5.00
CA CYS A 2 5.47 10.08 6.34
C CYS A 2 5.21 11.23 7.31
N SER A 3 5.45 12.45 6.88
CA SER A 3 5.23 13.67 7.69
C SER A 3 3.73 14.02 7.80
N SER A 4 3.02 14.15 6.66
CA SER A 4 1.59 14.51 6.65
C SER A 4 0.70 13.47 7.32
N GLY A 5 1.03 12.20 7.21
CA GLY A 5 0.34 11.08 7.86
C GLY A 5 0.75 10.84 9.32
N ARG A 6 1.66 11.65 9.88
CA ARG A 6 2.17 11.50 11.26
C ARG A 6 2.61 10.07 11.58
N CYS A 7 3.36 9.46 10.65
CA CYS A 7 3.78 8.06 10.78
C CYS A 7 4.68 7.88 12.02
N PRO A 8 4.37 6.95 12.94
CA PRO A 8 5.18 6.72 14.14
C PRO A 8 6.58 6.18 13.82
N ASN A 9 6.78 5.58 12.65
CA ASN A 9 8.02 4.94 12.25
C ASN A 9 8.93 5.86 11.40
N MET A 10 8.57 7.15 11.19
CA MET A 10 9.27 8.05 10.29
C MET A 10 10.77 8.15 10.59
N GLY A 11 11.14 8.37 11.85
CA GLY A 11 12.55 8.52 12.24
C GLY A 11 13.37 7.25 12.01
N GLU A 12 12.79 6.08 12.29
CA GLU A 12 13.43 4.79 12.05
C GLU A 12 13.63 4.53 10.55
N CYS A 13 12.56 4.67 9.75
CA CYS A 13 12.61 4.43 8.31
C CYS A 13 13.57 5.38 7.60
N TRP A 14 13.50 6.68 7.88
CA TRP A 14 14.41 7.66 7.28
C TRP A 14 15.86 7.43 7.68
N GLY A 15 16.11 7.05 8.94
CA GLY A 15 17.46 6.68 9.40
C GLY A 15 18.02 5.42 8.70
N LYS A 16 17.16 4.62 8.09
CA LYS A 16 17.52 3.43 7.29
C LYS A 16 17.46 3.65 5.77
N GLY A 17 17.43 4.91 5.32
CA GLY A 17 17.38 5.23 3.90
C GLY A 17 16.06 4.89 3.19
N THR A 18 14.93 4.78 3.93
CA THR A 18 13.60 4.47 3.37
C THR A 18 12.63 5.62 3.63
N ALA A 19 11.94 6.11 2.61
CA ALA A 19 10.86 7.09 2.77
C ALA A 19 9.67 6.78 1.85
N THR A 20 8.48 7.29 2.23
CA THR A 20 7.24 7.13 1.45
C THR A 20 6.78 8.47 0.93
N PHE A 21 6.55 8.55 -0.39
CA PHE A 21 6.00 9.70 -1.10
C PHE A 21 4.56 9.42 -1.54
N MET A 22 3.73 10.45 -1.54
CA MET A 22 2.37 10.38 -2.07
C MET A 22 2.28 11.25 -3.31
N ILE A 23 1.79 10.68 -4.39
CA ILE A 23 1.61 11.33 -5.69
C ILE A 23 0.14 11.49 -6.06
N GLY A 24 -0.13 12.22 -7.13
CA GLY A 24 -1.48 12.49 -7.60
C GLY A 24 -2.18 13.63 -6.87
N GLY A 25 -1.44 14.38 -6.03
CA GLY A 25 -1.95 15.47 -5.20
C GLY A 25 -2.30 15.04 -3.78
N ASP A 26 -3.14 15.81 -3.10
CA ASP A 26 -3.49 15.66 -1.68
C ASP A 26 -5.00 15.42 -1.44
N ILE A 27 -5.81 15.46 -2.50
CA ILE A 27 -7.26 15.23 -2.47
C ILE A 27 -7.58 13.92 -3.18
N CYS A 28 -8.24 12.98 -2.47
CA CYS A 28 -8.64 11.67 -2.99
C CYS A 28 -10.08 11.71 -3.51
N THR A 29 -10.36 11.03 -4.61
CA THR A 29 -11.74 10.86 -5.12
C THR A 29 -12.56 9.89 -4.27
N ARG A 30 -11.91 9.07 -3.43
CA ARG A 30 -12.55 8.06 -2.57
C ARG A 30 -12.56 8.50 -1.10
N SER A 31 -13.58 8.02 -0.36
CA SER A 31 -13.84 8.39 1.04
C SER A 31 -13.77 7.17 1.98
N CYS A 32 -12.68 6.42 1.93
CA CYS A 32 -12.49 5.25 2.79
C CYS A 32 -12.52 5.67 4.27
N LYS A 33 -13.35 4.99 5.07
CA LYS A 33 -13.63 5.40 6.45
C LYS A 33 -12.48 5.22 7.44
N PHE A 34 -11.38 4.64 7.02
CA PHE A 34 -10.16 4.50 7.82
C PHE A 34 -9.08 5.52 7.45
N CYS A 35 -9.22 6.21 6.31
CA CYS A 35 -8.17 7.03 5.72
C CYS A 35 -8.33 8.51 6.09
N ASN A 36 -7.24 9.15 6.53
CA ASN A 36 -7.22 10.56 6.91
C ASN A 36 -6.93 11.51 5.73
N THR A 37 -6.83 11.00 4.51
CA THR A 37 -6.64 11.83 3.31
C THR A 37 -7.90 12.62 3.02
N GLN A 38 -7.74 13.89 2.64
CA GLN A 38 -8.87 14.74 2.28
C GLN A 38 -9.61 14.16 1.09
N THR A 39 -10.93 14.06 1.20
CA THR A 39 -11.80 13.60 0.10
C THR A 39 -12.43 14.79 -0.61
N GLY A 40 -12.50 14.71 -1.95
CA GLY A 40 -13.11 15.77 -2.73
C GLY A 40 -12.81 15.67 -4.22
N ARG A 41 -12.90 16.82 -4.89
CA ARG A 41 -12.51 16.95 -6.29
C ARG A 41 -11.02 17.35 -6.35
N PRO A 42 -10.13 16.48 -6.86
CA PRO A 42 -8.72 16.79 -6.96
C PRO A 42 -8.43 17.94 -7.93
N HIS A 43 -7.32 18.61 -7.71
CA HIS A 43 -6.74 19.53 -8.69
C HIS A 43 -6.17 18.76 -9.89
N PRO A 44 -5.95 19.40 -11.04
CA PRO A 44 -5.20 18.79 -12.14
C PRO A 44 -3.85 18.25 -11.67
N LEU A 45 -3.39 17.15 -12.29
CA LEU A 45 -2.07 16.60 -11.98
C LEU A 45 -0.97 17.63 -12.29
N ASP A 46 0.01 17.76 -11.41
CA ASP A 46 1.23 18.49 -11.72
C ASP A 46 2.09 17.64 -12.67
N ALA A 47 2.33 18.14 -13.86
CA ALA A 47 3.14 17.48 -14.87
C ALA A 47 4.62 17.29 -14.43
N ASN A 48 5.09 18.09 -13.47
CA ASN A 48 6.44 18.05 -12.91
C ASN A 48 6.56 17.18 -11.65
N GLU A 49 5.44 16.71 -11.08
CA GLU A 49 5.47 15.88 -9.86
C GLU A 49 6.39 14.66 -10.00
N PRO A 50 6.42 13.90 -11.13
CA PRO A 50 7.37 12.79 -11.31
C PRO A 50 8.83 13.21 -11.14
N THR A 51 9.22 14.35 -11.70
CA THR A 51 10.59 14.89 -11.60
C THR A 51 10.88 15.34 -10.18
N HIS A 52 9.98 16.09 -9.54
CA HIS A 52 10.14 16.56 -8.17
C HIS A 52 10.29 15.41 -7.16
N VAL A 53 9.54 14.31 -7.36
CA VAL A 53 9.68 13.11 -6.53
C VAL A 53 11.05 12.46 -6.73
N ALA A 54 11.49 12.31 -7.99
CA ALA A 54 12.79 11.72 -8.31
C ALA A 54 13.96 12.56 -7.75
N GLU A 55 13.90 13.88 -7.84
CA GLU A 55 14.88 14.82 -7.27
C GLU A 55 14.89 14.75 -5.74
N SER A 56 13.71 14.65 -5.12
CA SER A 56 13.59 14.51 -3.66
C SER A 56 14.25 13.24 -3.16
N ILE A 57 14.06 12.12 -3.86
CA ILE A 57 14.72 10.84 -3.56
C ILE A 57 16.24 10.96 -3.67
N ALA A 58 16.75 11.62 -4.73
CA ALA A 58 18.17 11.87 -4.92
C ALA A 58 18.74 12.75 -3.80
N LEU A 59 18.06 13.84 -3.45
CA LEU A 59 18.46 14.75 -2.40
C LEU A 59 18.52 14.08 -1.03
N MET A 60 17.57 13.22 -0.73
CA MET A 60 17.52 12.44 0.51
C MET A 60 18.46 11.25 0.50
N LYS A 61 19.07 10.91 -0.65
CA LYS A 61 19.97 9.74 -0.84
C LYS A 61 19.33 8.44 -0.36
N LEU A 62 18.10 8.17 -0.80
CA LEU A 62 17.36 6.99 -0.34
C LEU A 62 17.85 5.72 -1.05
N ASP A 63 18.03 4.65 -0.27
CA ASP A 63 18.29 3.30 -0.78
C ASP A 63 17.01 2.64 -1.28
N HIS A 64 15.87 2.97 -0.64
CA HIS A 64 14.54 2.44 -0.96
C HIS A 64 13.48 3.53 -0.90
N ALA A 65 12.69 3.65 -1.97
CA ALA A 65 11.59 4.59 -2.06
C ALA A 65 10.25 3.85 -2.15
N VAL A 66 9.30 4.20 -1.27
CA VAL A 66 7.92 3.73 -1.39
C VAL A 66 7.08 4.85 -1.97
N ILE A 67 6.37 4.57 -3.05
CA ILE A 67 5.46 5.53 -3.70
C ILE A 67 4.03 5.07 -3.46
N THR A 68 3.17 5.95 -3.00
CA THR A 68 1.73 5.75 -2.91
C THR A 68 1.01 6.91 -3.58
N SER A 69 -0.31 6.83 -3.73
CA SER A 69 -1.10 7.94 -4.30
C SER A 69 -2.42 8.14 -3.56
N VAL A 70 -3.06 9.26 -3.84
CA VAL A 70 -4.52 9.38 -3.73
C VAL A 70 -5.17 8.63 -4.91
N ASP A 71 -6.43 8.21 -4.76
CA ASP A 71 -7.20 7.69 -5.90
C ASP A 71 -7.62 8.86 -6.82
N ARG A 72 -7.51 8.63 -8.12
CA ARG A 72 -7.82 9.59 -9.18
C ARG A 72 -8.86 9.02 -10.15
N ASP A 73 -10.01 8.57 -9.59
CA ASP A 73 -11.13 8.05 -10.37
C ASP A 73 -11.75 9.11 -11.32
N ASP A 74 -11.35 10.38 -11.16
CA ASP A 74 -11.70 11.51 -12.01
C ASP A 74 -10.96 11.53 -13.37
N LEU A 75 -9.87 10.76 -13.50
CA LEU A 75 -9.06 10.70 -14.71
C LEU A 75 -9.46 9.51 -15.59
N PRO A 76 -9.40 9.63 -16.93
CA PRO A 76 -9.76 8.53 -17.83
C PRO A 76 -8.93 7.26 -17.64
N ASP A 77 -7.66 7.41 -17.27
CA ASP A 77 -6.71 6.33 -17.00
C ASP A 77 -6.48 6.10 -15.51
N LEU A 78 -7.32 6.67 -14.64
CA LEU A 78 -7.24 6.56 -13.18
C LEU A 78 -5.84 6.92 -12.61
N GLY A 79 -5.06 7.68 -13.37
CA GLY A 79 -3.71 8.12 -13.03
C GLY A 79 -2.60 7.11 -13.37
N ALA A 80 -2.89 6.02 -14.08
CA ALA A 80 -1.90 4.97 -14.41
C ALA A 80 -0.70 5.49 -15.20
N THR A 81 -0.91 6.39 -16.17
CA THR A 81 0.18 7.03 -16.92
C THR A 81 1.08 7.87 -16.02
N HIS A 82 0.49 8.57 -15.05
CA HIS A 82 1.24 9.36 -14.08
C HIS A 82 2.10 8.47 -13.17
N TRP A 83 1.57 7.33 -12.74
CA TRP A 83 2.29 6.30 -12.04
C TRP A 83 3.51 5.79 -12.82
N ALA A 84 3.29 5.38 -14.09
CA ALA A 84 4.36 4.87 -14.94
C ALA A 84 5.48 5.90 -15.14
N ARG A 85 5.12 7.17 -15.43
CA ARG A 85 6.08 8.27 -15.56
C ARG A 85 6.87 8.51 -14.28
N THR A 86 6.23 8.47 -13.13
CA THR A 86 6.91 8.65 -11.83
C THR A 86 7.95 7.56 -11.59
N ILE A 87 7.60 6.30 -11.82
CA ILE A 87 8.54 5.18 -11.67
C ILE A 87 9.72 5.32 -12.64
N GLN A 88 9.45 5.64 -13.92
CA GLN A 88 10.47 5.81 -14.94
C GLN A 88 11.44 6.96 -14.59
N GLU A 89 10.91 8.08 -14.09
CA GLU A 89 11.72 9.24 -13.71
C GLU A 89 12.58 8.97 -12.48
N ILE A 90 12.02 8.25 -11.48
CA ILE A 90 12.81 7.81 -10.32
C ILE A 90 13.96 6.90 -10.77
N LYS A 91 13.71 5.90 -11.59
CA LYS A 91 14.75 5.00 -12.11
C LYS A 91 15.82 5.71 -12.93
N ARG A 92 15.40 6.68 -13.74
CA ARG A 92 16.32 7.46 -14.55
C ARG A 92 17.30 8.27 -13.70
N LEU A 93 16.80 8.91 -12.65
CA LEU A 93 17.60 9.81 -11.81
C LEU A 93 18.30 9.09 -10.66
N ASN A 94 17.71 7.99 -10.18
CA ASN A 94 18.19 7.21 -9.02
C ASN A 94 18.33 5.71 -9.37
N PRO A 95 19.24 5.32 -10.25
CA PRO A 95 19.32 3.95 -10.78
C PRO A 95 19.67 2.88 -9.73
N GLN A 96 20.17 3.27 -8.57
CA GLN A 96 20.50 2.36 -7.46
C GLN A 96 19.39 2.25 -6.41
N THR A 97 18.42 3.17 -6.43
CA THR A 97 17.30 3.16 -5.48
C THR A 97 16.27 2.11 -5.89
N THR A 98 15.93 1.22 -4.99
CA THR A 98 14.83 0.27 -5.20
C THR A 98 13.48 0.94 -4.96
N ILE A 99 12.45 0.52 -5.71
CA ILE A 99 11.13 1.15 -5.74
C ILE A 99 10.05 0.15 -5.36
N GLU A 100 9.33 0.43 -4.29
CA GLU A 100 8.04 -0.18 -4.00
C GLU A 100 6.93 0.81 -4.36
N VAL A 101 5.86 0.33 -5.01
CA VAL A 101 4.67 1.14 -5.29
C VAL A 101 3.45 0.55 -4.59
N LEU A 102 2.73 1.36 -3.82
CA LEU A 102 1.45 1.02 -3.21
C LEU A 102 0.33 1.65 -4.03
N ILE A 103 -0.25 0.87 -4.90
CA ILE A 103 -1.17 1.31 -5.96
C ILE A 103 -2.65 1.18 -5.58
N PRO A 104 -3.56 1.97 -6.19
CA PRO A 104 -4.99 1.74 -6.15
C PRO A 104 -5.38 0.47 -6.92
N ASP A 105 -6.67 0.10 -6.89
CA ASP A 105 -7.18 -1.07 -7.61
C ASP A 105 -7.42 -0.81 -9.12
N PHE A 106 -7.23 0.42 -9.59
CA PHE A 106 -7.57 0.87 -10.96
C PHE A 106 -8.93 0.37 -11.43
N GLN A 107 -9.90 0.22 -10.50
CA GLN A 107 -11.24 -0.32 -10.74
C GLN A 107 -11.24 -1.69 -11.45
N GLY A 108 -10.18 -2.49 -11.27
CA GLY A 108 -10.01 -3.79 -11.92
C GLY A 108 -9.63 -3.72 -13.40
N ARG A 109 -9.23 -2.56 -13.90
CA ARG A 109 -8.80 -2.38 -15.30
C ARG A 109 -7.33 -2.81 -15.45
N MET A 110 -7.14 -4.08 -15.81
CA MET A 110 -5.80 -4.71 -15.84
C MET A 110 -4.87 -4.08 -16.89
N GLU A 111 -5.43 -3.51 -17.97
CA GLU A 111 -4.66 -2.77 -18.97
C GLU A 111 -3.99 -1.50 -18.39
N LEU A 112 -4.58 -0.89 -17.37
CA LEU A 112 -3.97 0.24 -16.64
C LEU A 112 -2.90 -0.22 -15.66
N LEU A 113 -3.13 -1.36 -15.02
CA LEU A 113 -2.15 -1.98 -14.14
C LEU A 113 -0.89 -2.41 -14.93
N ASP A 114 -1.06 -2.88 -16.17
CA ASP A 114 0.05 -3.25 -17.04
C ASP A 114 0.99 -2.05 -17.31
N LEU A 115 0.49 -0.81 -17.40
CA LEU A 115 1.34 0.39 -17.54
C LEU A 115 2.30 0.55 -16.34
N VAL A 116 1.81 0.27 -15.13
CA VAL A 116 2.64 0.33 -13.92
C VAL A 116 3.64 -0.82 -13.88
N ILE A 117 3.23 -2.02 -14.27
CA ILE A 117 4.08 -3.21 -14.32
C ILE A 117 5.22 -3.01 -15.35
N GLU A 118 4.91 -2.47 -16.53
CA GLU A 118 5.86 -2.19 -17.60
C GLU A 118 6.90 -1.11 -17.21
N ALA A 119 6.58 -0.22 -16.28
CA ALA A 119 7.53 0.71 -15.68
C ALA A 119 8.55 0.02 -14.75
N ARG A 120 8.34 -1.27 -14.41
CA ARG A 120 9.25 -2.17 -13.69
C ARG A 120 9.64 -1.70 -12.28
N PRO A 121 8.70 -1.38 -11.38
CA PRO A 121 9.07 -1.24 -9.97
C PRO A 121 9.55 -2.60 -9.42
N ASP A 122 10.27 -2.58 -8.29
CA ASP A 122 10.82 -3.80 -7.70
C ASP A 122 9.76 -4.60 -6.93
N ILE A 123 8.79 -3.88 -6.32
CA ILE A 123 7.63 -4.46 -5.63
C ILE A 123 6.39 -3.66 -6.01
N ILE A 124 5.30 -4.37 -6.27
CA ILE A 124 3.97 -3.75 -6.38
C ILE A 124 3.10 -4.23 -5.22
N SER A 125 2.66 -3.28 -4.41
CA SER A 125 1.79 -3.47 -3.26
C SER A 125 0.38 -2.99 -3.57
N HIS A 126 -0.61 -3.79 -3.21
CA HIS A 126 -2.01 -3.39 -3.17
C HIS A 126 -2.65 -3.96 -1.90
N ASN A 127 -3.15 -3.08 -1.04
CA ASN A 127 -3.66 -3.48 0.26
C ASN A 127 -5.09 -4.03 0.17
N MET A 128 -5.34 -5.14 0.89
CA MET A 128 -6.70 -5.62 1.16
C MET A 128 -7.41 -4.75 2.20
N GLU A 129 -6.66 -4.05 3.03
CA GLU A 129 -7.06 -3.18 4.15
C GLU A 129 -7.71 -3.91 5.30
N THR A 130 -8.64 -4.85 5.04
CA THR A 130 -9.34 -5.63 6.05
C THR A 130 -9.98 -6.89 5.45
N VAL A 131 -10.62 -7.70 6.28
CA VAL A 131 -11.29 -8.94 5.90
C VAL A 131 -12.53 -8.71 5.05
N ARG A 132 -12.99 -9.73 4.34
CA ARG A 132 -14.09 -9.70 3.36
C ARG A 132 -15.37 -9.07 3.92
N ARG A 133 -15.79 -9.46 5.12
CA ARG A 133 -17.03 -8.99 5.75
C ARG A 133 -16.99 -7.50 6.08
N ILE A 134 -15.83 -6.99 6.49
CA ILE A 134 -15.66 -5.58 6.92
C ILE A 134 -15.35 -4.67 5.73
N SER A 135 -14.73 -5.19 4.68
CA SER A 135 -14.32 -4.40 3.52
C SER A 135 -15.40 -3.44 3.00
N PRO A 136 -16.66 -3.85 2.73
CA PRO A 136 -17.69 -2.94 2.24
C PRO A 136 -18.14 -1.89 3.26
N LEU A 137 -17.83 -2.07 4.55
CA LEU A 137 -18.17 -1.12 5.60
C LEU A 137 -17.19 0.05 5.68
N VAL A 138 -15.93 -0.18 5.28
CA VAL A 138 -14.82 0.78 5.49
C VAL A 138 -14.22 1.30 4.18
N ARG A 139 -14.31 0.55 3.08
CA ARG A 139 -13.83 0.97 1.75
C ARG A 139 -15.00 1.57 0.96
N SER A 140 -14.80 2.77 0.39
CA SER A 140 -15.90 3.49 -0.28
C SER A 140 -16.22 2.97 -1.70
N ALA A 141 -15.22 2.49 -2.43
CA ALA A 141 -15.38 2.05 -3.82
C ALA A 141 -14.67 0.73 -4.10
N ALA A 142 -13.56 0.45 -3.41
CA ALA A 142 -12.76 -0.74 -3.66
C ALA A 142 -13.49 -2.01 -3.18
N ASN A 143 -13.42 -3.06 -4.00
CA ASN A 143 -14.05 -4.35 -3.75
C ASN A 143 -12.98 -5.39 -3.36
N TYR A 144 -13.32 -6.30 -2.44
CA TYR A 144 -12.42 -7.34 -1.95
C TYR A 144 -11.93 -8.27 -3.07
N ASP A 145 -12.85 -8.75 -3.91
CA ASP A 145 -12.51 -9.67 -5.01
C ASP A 145 -11.72 -8.98 -6.12
N THR A 146 -12.02 -7.72 -6.42
CA THR A 146 -11.23 -6.90 -7.35
C THR A 146 -9.81 -6.72 -6.83
N SER A 147 -9.63 -6.48 -5.53
CA SER A 147 -8.30 -6.38 -4.93
C SER A 147 -7.49 -7.68 -5.05
N LEU A 148 -8.13 -8.84 -4.85
CA LEU A 148 -7.49 -10.14 -5.09
C LEU A 148 -7.12 -10.34 -6.57
N GLN A 149 -7.97 -9.90 -7.51
CA GLN A 149 -7.68 -9.97 -8.94
C GLN A 149 -6.47 -9.09 -9.32
N VAL A 150 -6.40 -7.88 -8.78
CA VAL A 150 -5.23 -6.98 -8.96
C VAL A 150 -3.94 -7.66 -8.48
N ILE A 151 -3.93 -8.20 -7.26
CA ILE A 151 -2.76 -8.87 -6.69
C ILE A 151 -2.38 -10.12 -7.52
N ARG A 152 -3.38 -10.91 -7.95
CA ARG A 152 -3.16 -12.08 -8.82
C ARG A 152 -2.54 -11.68 -10.15
N HIS A 153 -3.00 -10.59 -10.76
CA HIS A 153 -2.45 -10.09 -12.02
C HIS A 153 -0.98 -9.70 -11.86
N ILE A 154 -0.63 -8.96 -10.79
CA ILE A 154 0.75 -8.57 -10.47
C ILE A 154 1.63 -9.81 -10.35
N SER A 155 1.22 -10.78 -9.52
CA SER A 155 1.97 -12.02 -9.29
C SER A 155 2.11 -12.83 -10.58
N GLY A 156 1.05 -12.92 -11.39
CA GLY A 156 1.03 -13.62 -12.69
C GLY A 156 1.99 -13.04 -13.74
N LYS A 157 2.33 -11.76 -13.61
CA LYS A 157 3.34 -11.09 -14.45
C LYS A 157 4.78 -11.27 -13.93
N GLY A 158 4.98 -12.03 -12.86
CA GLY A 158 6.29 -12.31 -12.28
C GLY A 158 6.86 -11.17 -11.43
N VAL A 159 6.05 -10.16 -11.07
CA VAL A 159 6.46 -9.09 -10.17
C VAL A 159 6.22 -9.50 -8.72
N LYS A 160 7.13 -9.15 -7.81
CA LYS A 160 6.91 -9.34 -6.37
C LYS A 160 5.67 -8.56 -5.93
N SER A 161 4.62 -9.28 -5.53
CA SER A 161 3.40 -8.67 -5.00
C SER A 161 3.43 -8.64 -3.47
N LYS A 162 2.86 -7.60 -2.91
CA LYS A 162 2.73 -7.38 -1.47
C LYS A 162 1.33 -6.89 -1.15
N SER A 163 0.85 -7.22 0.04
CA SER A 163 -0.41 -6.71 0.56
C SER A 163 -0.30 -6.33 2.04
N GLY A 164 -1.26 -5.55 2.51
CA GLY A 164 -1.36 -5.15 3.90
C GLY A 164 -2.80 -5.11 4.38
N ILE A 165 -2.95 -5.35 5.68
CA ILE A 165 -4.22 -5.21 6.39
C ILE A 165 -4.04 -4.46 7.70
N MET A 166 -5.14 -3.87 8.13
CA MET A 166 -5.30 -3.35 9.48
C MET A 166 -6.21 -4.27 10.28
N VAL A 167 -5.86 -4.52 11.53
CA VAL A 167 -6.68 -5.27 12.48
C VAL A 167 -7.19 -4.35 13.59
N GLY A 168 -8.28 -4.77 14.25
CA GLY A 168 -8.99 -3.96 15.24
C GLY A 168 -10.22 -3.22 14.69
N LEU A 169 -10.70 -3.63 13.49
CA LEU A 169 -11.91 -3.13 12.85
C LEU A 169 -13.16 -3.99 13.18
N GLY A 170 -12.98 -5.10 13.94
CA GLY A 170 -14.04 -6.04 14.32
C GLY A 170 -13.99 -7.38 13.59
N GLU A 171 -12.87 -7.69 12.94
CA GLU A 171 -12.56 -9.01 12.38
C GLU A 171 -12.31 -10.04 13.46
N THR A 172 -12.50 -11.32 13.12
CA THR A 172 -12.05 -12.44 13.97
C THR A 172 -10.71 -12.98 13.50
N PRO A 173 -9.96 -13.70 14.37
CA PRO A 173 -8.71 -14.33 13.94
C PRO A 173 -8.88 -15.26 12.74
N GLU A 174 -9.95 -16.03 12.68
CA GLU A 174 -10.27 -16.97 11.59
C GLU A 174 -10.52 -16.22 10.27
N GLU A 175 -11.12 -15.03 10.32
CA GLU A 175 -11.31 -14.20 9.13
C GLU A 175 -9.97 -13.65 8.61
N VAL A 176 -9.02 -13.32 9.52
CA VAL A 176 -7.66 -12.91 9.14
C VAL A 176 -6.92 -14.08 8.50
N GLU A 177 -7.04 -15.28 9.04
CA GLU A 177 -6.42 -16.48 8.46
C GLU A 177 -7.01 -16.82 7.08
N THR A 178 -8.32 -16.70 6.92
CA THR A 178 -9.00 -16.87 5.61
C THR A 178 -8.47 -15.86 4.58
N LEU A 179 -8.26 -14.60 4.98
CA LEU A 179 -7.68 -13.57 4.12
C LEU A 179 -6.23 -13.93 3.74
N MET A 180 -5.44 -14.50 4.65
CA MET A 180 -4.10 -14.99 4.35
C MET A 180 -4.14 -16.08 3.27
N ASP A 181 -5.08 -17.03 3.36
CA ASP A 181 -5.26 -18.09 2.36
C ASP A 181 -5.69 -17.51 1.00
N ASP A 182 -6.64 -16.55 0.99
CA ASP A 182 -7.06 -15.85 -0.22
C ASP A 182 -5.87 -15.12 -0.89
N LEU A 183 -5.00 -14.47 -0.12
CA LEU A 183 -3.80 -13.80 -0.61
C LEU A 183 -2.78 -14.78 -1.18
N LEU A 184 -2.49 -15.88 -0.47
CA LEU A 184 -1.57 -16.92 -0.93
C LEU A 184 -2.02 -17.54 -2.25
N ALA A 185 -3.34 -17.73 -2.43
CA ALA A 185 -3.93 -18.23 -3.68
C ALA A 185 -3.76 -17.25 -4.86
N THR A 186 -3.45 -15.97 -4.61
CA THR A 186 -3.10 -15.01 -5.67
C THR A 186 -1.63 -15.06 -6.09
N GLY A 187 -0.78 -15.76 -5.35
CA GLY A 187 0.68 -15.72 -5.50
C GLY A 187 1.38 -14.67 -4.64
N CYS A 188 0.65 -13.90 -3.83
CA CYS A 188 1.23 -12.94 -2.88
C CYS A 188 2.04 -13.67 -1.81
N ARG A 189 3.26 -13.14 -1.49
CA ARG A 189 4.16 -13.77 -0.51
C ARG A 189 4.68 -12.78 0.54
N ILE A 190 4.22 -11.54 0.53
CA ILE A 190 4.62 -10.49 1.48
C ILE A 190 3.36 -9.89 2.09
N LEU A 191 3.24 -9.95 3.41
CA LEU A 191 2.07 -9.44 4.15
C LEU A 191 2.51 -8.51 5.27
N THR A 192 1.81 -7.38 5.41
CA THR A 192 1.95 -6.48 6.57
C THR A 192 0.63 -6.43 7.35
N ILE A 193 0.72 -6.51 8.68
CA ILE A 193 -0.44 -6.47 9.59
C ILE A 193 -0.16 -5.42 10.67
N GLY A 194 -0.98 -4.36 10.72
CA GLY A 194 -0.85 -3.28 11.69
C GLY A 194 -2.15 -3.00 12.42
N GLN A 195 -2.07 -2.36 13.59
CA GLN A 195 -3.26 -1.91 14.30
C GLN A 195 -3.93 -0.76 13.57
N TYR A 196 -5.24 -0.83 13.37
CA TYR A 196 -6.04 0.30 12.99
C TYR A 196 -6.06 1.35 14.09
N LEU A 197 -5.70 2.58 13.75
CA LEU A 197 -5.78 3.73 14.64
C LEU A 197 -6.75 4.74 14.02
N GLN A 198 -7.85 5.02 14.71
CA GLN A 198 -8.89 5.92 14.24
C GLN A 198 -8.36 7.36 14.12
N PRO A 199 -8.32 7.95 12.89
CA PRO A 199 -7.76 9.29 12.72
C PRO A 199 -8.57 10.40 13.42
N SER A 200 -9.88 10.28 13.43
CA SER A 200 -10.80 11.18 14.15
C SER A 200 -12.13 10.48 14.44
N HIS A 201 -12.97 11.07 15.29
CA HIS A 201 -14.30 10.54 15.64
C HIS A 201 -15.26 10.38 14.45
N ARG A 202 -14.94 10.94 13.28
CA ARG A 202 -15.74 10.80 12.05
C ARG A 202 -15.38 9.53 11.26
N HIS A 203 -14.23 8.92 11.57
CA HIS A 203 -13.77 7.69 10.92
C HIS A 203 -14.38 6.46 11.59
N TYR A 204 -14.20 5.31 10.94
CA TYR A 204 -14.67 4.03 11.48
C TYR A 204 -14.10 3.82 12.89
N PRO A 205 -14.92 3.41 13.87
CA PRO A 205 -14.44 3.27 15.25
C PRO A 205 -13.48 2.08 15.38
N VAL A 206 -12.52 2.19 16.30
CA VAL A 206 -11.71 1.04 16.72
C VAL A 206 -12.60 0.08 17.48
N ALA A 207 -12.72 -1.16 16.99
CA ALA A 207 -13.50 -2.20 17.65
C ALA A 207 -12.68 -2.88 18.77
N ALA A 208 -11.37 -3.05 18.57
CA ALA A 208 -10.46 -3.62 19.55
C ALA A 208 -9.02 -3.14 19.36
N TYR A 209 -8.27 -3.06 20.45
CA TYR A 209 -6.81 -2.96 20.39
C TYR A 209 -6.23 -4.37 20.54
N ILE A 210 -5.63 -4.84 19.46
CA ILE A 210 -5.09 -6.20 19.36
C ILE A 210 -3.79 -6.30 20.17
N THR A 211 -3.63 -7.38 20.91
CA THR A 211 -2.46 -7.57 21.79
C THR A 211 -1.19 -7.84 20.96
N PRO A 212 0.00 -7.46 21.46
CA PRO A 212 1.26 -7.83 20.83
C PRO A 212 1.43 -9.34 20.62
N GLN A 213 0.87 -10.14 21.53
CA GLN A 213 0.87 -11.61 21.42
C GLN A 213 0.07 -12.05 20.19
N GLN A 214 -1.13 -11.52 19.97
CA GLN A 214 -1.94 -11.85 18.78
C GLN A 214 -1.25 -11.43 17.47
N PHE A 215 -0.54 -10.30 17.47
CA PHE A 215 0.29 -9.92 16.31
C PHE A 215 1.42 -10.95 16.07
N ALA A 216 2.05 -11.45 17.12
CA ALA A 216 3.07 -12.51 17.00
C ALA A 216 2.47 -13.81 16.46
N GLU A 217 1.28 -14.18 16.90
CA GLU A 217 0.52 -15.35 16.40
C GLU A 217 0.20 -15.19 14.92
N TYR A 218 -0.33 -14.04 14.46
CA TYR A 218 -0.55 -13.77 13.05
C TYR A 218 0.74 -13.90 12.22
N LYS A 219 1.87 -13.43 12.74
CA LYS A 219 3.16 -13.59 12.08
C LYS A 219 3.52 -15.06 11.90
N THR A 220 3.42 -15.85 12.98
CA THR A 220 3.73 -17.27 12.96
C THR A 220 2.83 -18.02 11.98
N VAL A 221 1.53 -17.86 12.11
CA VAL A 221 0.53 -18.49 11.22
C VAL A 221 0.77 -18.12 9.75
N GLY A 222 1.04 -16.84 9.47
CA GLY A 222 1.28 -16.40 8.10
C GLY A 222 2.54 -17.05 7.49
N LEU A 223 3.63 -17.17 8.26
CA LEU A 223 4.84 -17.85 7.81
C LEU A 223 4.61 -19.36 7.61
N GLU A 224 3.89 -20.02 8.53
CA GLU A 224 3.52 -21.43 8.41
C GLU A 224 2.62 -21.72 7.21
N LYS A 225 1.71 -20.80 6.88
CA LYS A 225 0.85 -20.88 5.67
C LYS A 225 1.65 -20.72 4.37
N GLY A 226 2.85 -20.12 4.39
CA GLY A 226 3.73 -20.02 3.21
C GLY A 226 4.01 -18.60 2.70
N PHE A 227 3.75 -17.56 3.49
CA PHE A 227 4.31 -16.24 3.20
C PHE A 227 5.83 -16.26 3.41
N ASN A 228 6.56 -15.60 2.53
CA ASN A 228 8.01 -15.43 2.70
C ASN A 228 8.33 -14.38 3.77
N ILE A 229 7.49 -13.35 3.86
CA ILE A 229 7.66 -12.24 4.80
C ILE A 229 6.31 -11.88 5.40
N VAL A 230 6.25 -11.81 6.73
CA VAL A 230 5.12 -11.26 7.48
C VAL A 230 5.65 -10.26 8.50
N GLU A 231 5.33 -8.99 8.28
CA GLU A 231 5.57 -7.94 9.27
C GLU A 231 4.26 -7.71 10.03
N SER A 232 4.25 -8.04 11.32
CA SER A 232 3.04 -7.99 12.15
C SER A 232 3.36 -7.42 13.52
N ALA A 233 2.88 -6.21 13.80
CA ALA A 233 2.98 -5.55 15.10
C ALA A 233 2.05 -4.33 15.16
N PRO A 234 1.73 -3.79 16.35
CA PRO A 234 0.80 -2.68 16.51
C PRO A 234 1.15 -1.43 15.68
N LEU A 235 2.42 -1.09 15.55
CA LEU A 235 2.87 0.10 14.82
C LEU A 235 3.28 -0.18 13.36
N VAL A 236 3.14 -1.41 12.88
CA VAL A 236 3.40 -1.73 11.46
C VAL A 236 2.50 -0.89 10.55
N ARG A 237 3.05 -0.40 9.47
CA ARG A 237 2.39 0.26 8.35
C ARG A 237 2.82 -0.45 7.06
N SER A 238 2.09 -0.25 5.98
CA SER A 238 2.37 -0.93 4.70
C SER A 238 3.81 -0.74 4.21
N SER A 239 4.45 0.38 4.50
CA SER A 239 5.85 0.67 4.13
C SER A 239 6.87 0.38 5.24
N TYR A 240 6.47 -0.23 6.36
CA TYR A 240 7.41 -0.53 7.44
C TYR A 240 8.39 -1.62 7.04
N HIS A 241 9.69 -1.37 7.23
CA HIS A 241 10.80 -2.25 6.82
C HIS A 241 10.76 -2.66 5.33
N ALA A 242 10.20 -1.80 4.44
CA ALA A 242 10.03 -2.13 3.04
C ALA A 242 11.35 -2.49 2.34
N GLU A 243 12.48 -1.93 2.78
CA GLU A 243 13.82 -2.25 2.28
C GLU A 243 14.22 -3.73 2.47
N LYS A 244 13.63 -4.42 3.44
CA LYS A 244 13.91 -5.85 3.69
C LYS A 244 13.15 -6.77 2.73
N HIS A 245 12.11 -6.27 2.08
CA HIS A 245 11.25 -7.05 1.21
C HIS A 245 11.84 -7.28 -0.19
N ILE A 246 12.93 -6.57 -0.51
CA ILE A 246 13.64 -6.68 -1.80
C ILE A 246 14.47 -7.97 -1.90
N ARG A 247 14.97 -8.47 -0.78
CA ARG A 247 15.86 -9.63 -0.69
C ARG A 247 15.16 -10.96 -0.92
#